data_6627d42b9b79b0f8c231a5626a8a930d
#
_entry.id   6627d42b9b79b0f8c231a5626a8a930d
#
_cell.length_a   1.000
_cell.length_b   1.000
_cell.length_c   1.000
_cell.angle_alpha   90.00
_cell.angle_beta   90.00
_cell.angle_gamma   90.00
#
_symmetry.space_group_name_H-M   'P 1'
#
loop_
_entity.id
_entity.type
_entity.pdbx_description
1 polymer ?
#
loop_
_entity_poly.entity_id
_entity_poly.type
_entity_poly.pdbx_seq_one_letter_code
_entity_poly.pdbx_strand_id
1 'polypeptide(L)'
;MPARRRDQPDASTDAVTRRRLLRWAGGVGLAGAVGACSHGAATGSPPHSAAGPSSTPGPTTSPPVNTALASTTSTAVPPPATQSASLLCRDAWGARPALAGGRRHTITRMTLHHEAVVLGENRNAPGHLRSDQRYHQDQKGWIDIAYHVGVDRDGNIYELRSTEIAGDTATDYDTTGHFLVLCEGDFDQETVPEAQLHGAALAFAWAAQTFHVASGTLAGHRDLAQTSCPGTNLYAHLSSGDLKGRIDELVAGGPVDLRQLCGPDAAARVEAIEAGG
;
A
#
# COMPACT_ATOMS: atom_id res chain seq x y z
N MET A 1 53.22 38.78 38.46
CA MET A 1 51.97 38.06 38.74
C MET A 1 51.72 37.10 37.60
N PRO A 2 51.75 35.78 37.81
CA PRO A 2 51.64 34.80 36.71
C PRO A 2 50.19 34.47 36.39
N ALA A 3 49.90 34.32 35.10
CA ALA A 3 48.65 33.98 34.53
C ALA A 3 48.24 32.51 34.84
N ARG A 4 46.99 32.32 35.27
CA ARG A 4 46.38 31.00 35.51
C ARG A 4 46.04 30.35 34.19
N ARG A 5 46.58 29.16 33.96
CA ARG A 5 46.12 28.19 32.93
C ARG A 5 44.73 27.69 33.28
N ARG A 6 43.78 27.71 32.32
CA ARG A 6 42.52 27.02 32.44
C ARG A 6 42.75 25.57 31.90
N ASP A 7 42.47 24.64 32.75
CA ASP A 7 42.39 23.21 32.40
C ASP A 7 41.21 22.97 31.46
N GLN A 8 41.53 22.35 30.33
CA GLN A 8 40.57 21.72 29.43
C GLN A 8 40.28 20.32 29.97
N PRO A 9 39.04 19.85 30.05
CA PRO A 9 38.80 18.45 30.30
C PRO A 9 38.94 17.64 29.01
N ASP A 10 39.63 16.53 29.18
CA ASP A 10 39.89 15.47 28.19
C ASP A 10 38.61 14.95 27.52
N ALA A 11 38.59 14.96 26.20
CA ALA A 11 37.65 14.22 25.37
C ALA A 11 38.27 12.85 25.05
N SER A 12 37.99 11.89 25.91
CA SER A 12 38.30 10.50 25.62
C SER A 12 37.24 9.61 26.23
N THR A 13 36.82 8.65 25.42
CA THR A 13 35.88 7.56 25.66
C THR A 13 34.38 7.84 25.36
N ASP A 14 33.97 7.54 24.10
CA ASP A 14 33.03 6.45 23.89
C ASP A 14 32.94 6.09 22.38
N ALA A 15 33.95 5.40 21.92
CA ALA A 15 33.92 4.70 20.65
C ALA A 15 33.62 3.20 20.94
N VAL A 16 32.39 2.91 21.35
CA VAL A 16 31.95 1.53 21.56
C VAL A 16 30.78 1.21 20.63
N THR A 17 31.09 0.36 19.68
CA THR A 17 30.22 -0.69 19.12
C THR A 17 29.18 -0.28 18.07
N ARG A 18 29.65 0.14 16.87
CA ARG A 18 28.87 -0.02 15.61
C ARG A 18 29.57 -1.01 14.65
N ARG A 19 29.96 -2.19 15.14
CA ARG A 19 30.50 -3.27 14.31
C ARG A 19 29.90 -4.60 14.68
N ARG A 20 28.59 -4.77 14.42
CA ARG A 20 27.96 -6.11 14.49
C ARG A 20 26.76 -6.25 13.56
N LEU A 21 26.88 -5.88 12.30
CA LEU A 21 25.88 -6.20 11.27
C LEU A 21 26.55 -6.40 9.91
N LEU A 22 27.45 -7.36 9.84
CA LEU A 22 27.98 -7.85 8.56
C LEU A 22 28.71 -9.16 8.80
N ARG A 23 27.96 -10.26 8.99
CA ARG A 23 28.46 -11.64 8.80
C ARG A 23 27.28 -12.61 8.76
N TRP A 24 26.65 -12.77 7.61
CA TRP A 24 26.04 -14.02 7.18
C TRP A 24 26.17 -14.07 5.65
N ALA A 25 27.27 -14.57 5.19
CA ALA A 25 27.45 -15.07 3.85
C ALA A 25 28.28 -16.35 3.97
N GLY A 26 27.76 -17.43 3.44
CA GLY A 26 28.56 -18.63 3.17
C GLY A 26 28.05 -19.91 3.80
N GLY A 27 27.35 -20.69 3.01
CA GLY A 27 27.02 -22.08 3.29
C GLY A 27 26.60 -22.77 1.99
N VAL A 28 27.61 -23.23 1.24
CA VAL A 28 27.49 -24.08 0.05
C VAL A 28 27.07 -25.49 0.48
N GLY A 29 26.09 -26.07 -0.20
CA GLY A 29 25.69 -27.48 -0.07
C GLY A 29 25.10 -27.99 -1.38
N LEU A 30 25.92 -28.76 -2.10
CA LEU A 30 25.61 -29.46 -3.35
C LEU A 30 24.75 -30.72 -3.17
N ALA A 31 24.27 -31.18 -4.33
CA ALA A 31 23.78 -32.52 -4.73
C ALA A 31 22.27 -32.72 -4.50
N GLY A 32 21.43 -33.09 -5.46
CA GLY A 32 21.61 -33.90 -6.65
C GLY A 32 20.45 -34.87 -6.68
N ALA A 33 19.74 -34.97 -7.77
CA ALA A 33 19.38 -36.21 -8.42
C ALA A 33 18.17 -36.02 -9.36
N VAL A 34 18.41 -36.46 -10.54
CA VAL A 34 17.53 -36.63 -11.69
C VAL A 34 16.38 -37.59 -11.43
N GLY A 35 15.24 -37.34 -12.06
CA GLY A 35 14.13 -38.28 -12.22
C GLY A 35 13.24 -37.83 -13.36
N ALA A 36 13.59 -38.29 -14.55
CA ALA A 36 12.74 -38.23 -15.75
C ALA A 36 11.82 -39.43 -15.80
N CYS A 37 10.56 -39.25 -16.26
CA CYS A 37 9.71 -40.21 -16.99
C CYS A 37 8.40 -39.47 -17.28
N SER A 38 8.10 -39.08 -18.44
CA SER A 38 7.69 -39.67 -19.72
C SER A 38 6.19 -39.97 -19.80
N HIS A 39 5.58 -39.31 -20.81
CA HIS A 39 4.52 -39.77 -21.75
C HIS A 39 3.09 -40.01 -21.27
N GLY A 40 2.17 -39.34 -21.94
CA GLY A 40 0.76 -39.70 -22.01
C GLY A 40 -0.04 -38.72 -22.86
N ALA A 41 0.15 -38.79 -24.17
CA ALA A 41 -0.77 -38.18 -25.13
C ALA A 41 -2.01 -39.05 -25.28
N ALA A 42 -3.20 -38.46 -25.24
CA ALA A 42 -4.41 -39.10 -25.79
C ALA A 42 -5.25 -38.05 -26.50
N THR A 43 -5.25 -38.19 -27.77
CA THR A 43 -6.12 -37.55 -28.79
C THR A 43 -7.55 -38.07 -28.65
N GLY A 44 -8.54 -37.22 -28.90
CA GLY A 44 -9.92 -37.63 -29.09
C GLY A 44 -10.79 -36.46 -29.53
N SER A 45 -10.91 -36.29 -30.84
CA SER A 45 -11.91 -35.42 -31.48
C SER A 45 -13.25 -36.15 -31.70
N PRO A 46 -14.30 -35.40 -32.10
CA PRO A 46 -15.71 -35.68 -31.79
C PRO A 46 -16.43 -36.53 -32.85
N PRO A 47 -17.69 -36.83 -32.74
CA PRO A 47 -18.55 -36.66 -33.90
C PRO A 47 -19.99 -36.15 -33.70
N HIS A 48 -20.35 -35.34 -34.66
CA HIS A 48 -21.55 -35.32 -35.52
C HIS A 48 -22.97 -35.18 -34.93
N SER A 49 -23.54 -34.09 -35.34
CA SER A 49 -24.85 -33.86 -36.00
C SER A 49 -25.89 -34.98 -36.02
N ALA A 50 -27.10 -34.60 -35.68
CA ALA A 50 -28.30 -35.09 -36.34
C ALA A 50 -29.39 -34.00 -36.39
N ALA A 51 -29.88 -33.75 -37.57
CA ALA A 51 -30.91 -32.80 -37.94
C ALA A 51 -32.31 -33.40 -37.90
N GLY A 52 -33.29 -32.51 -37.66
CA GLY A 52 -34.63 -32.55 -38.18
C GLY A 52 -35.76 -33.09 -37.26
N PRO A 53 -37.04 -32.79 -37.53
CA PRO A 53 -37.54 -32.05 -38.70
C PRO A 53 -38.51 -30.90 -38.37
N SER A 54 -38.78 -30.09 -39.37
CA SER A 54 -39.82 -29.06 -39.52
C SER A 54 -41.21 -29.50 -39.14
N SER A 55 -41.98 -28.58 -38.51
CA SER A 55 -43.41 -28.59 -38.49
C SER A 55 -43.96 -27.18 -38.79
N THR A 56 -44.75 -27.09 -39.78
CA THR A 56 -45.39 -25.92 -40.40
C THR A 56 -46.50 -25.34 -39.51
N PRO A 57 -46.76 -24.02 -39.52
CA PRO A 57 -47.72 -23.36 -38.61
C PRO A 57 -49.14 -23.37 -39.14
N GLY A 58 -50.09 -23.52 -38.18
CA GLY A 58 -51.52 -23.26 -38.41
C GLY A 58 -51.88 -21.86 -37.92
N PRO A 59 -52.90 -21.22 -38.49
CA PRO A 59 -53.26 -19.84 -38.14
C PRO A 59 -54.11 -19.79 -36.86
N THR A 60 -53.68 -19.02 -35.88
CA THR A 60 -54.45 -18.73 -34.68
C THR A 60 -54.76 -17.22 -34.60
N THR A 61 -56.02 -16.92 -34.56
CA THR A 61 -56.68 -15.61 -34.45
C THR A 61 -56.24 -14.88 -33.15
N SER A 62 -55.79 -13.64 -33.29
CA SER A 62 -55.43 -12.75 -32.19
C SER A 62 -56.69 -12.14 -31.51
N PRO A 63 -56.78 -12.09 -30.19
CA PRO A 63 -57.70 -11.23 -29.50
C PRO A 63 -57.16 -9.80 -29.37
N PRO A 64 -57.99 -8.77 -29.14
CA PRO A 64 -57.62 -7.38 -29.16
C PRO A 64 -56.71 -7.02 -27.98
N VAL A 65 -55.60 -6.35 -28.32
CA VAL A 65 -54.66 -5.82 -27.34
C VAL A 65 -55.24 -4.60 -26.68
N ASN A 66 -55.54 -4.74 -25.41
CA ASN A 66 -55.87 -3.60 -24.55
C ASN A 66 -54.55 -2.93 -24.10
N THR A 67 -54.20 -1.82 -24.75
CA THR A 67 -52.97 -1.05 -24.43
C THR A 67 -53.23 -0.25 -23.13
N ALA A 68 -52.98 -0.90 -22.00
CA ALA A 68 -52.79 -0.17 -20.76
C ALA A 68 -51.34 0.39 -20.79
N LEU A 69 -51.23 1.71 -20.85
CA LEU A 69 -49.95 2.41 -20.63
C LEU A 69 -49.51 2.11 -19.19
N ALA A 70 -48.62 1.13 -19.04
CA ALA A 70 -47.89 0.94 -17.80
C ALA A 70 -46.91 2.10 -17.66
N SER A 71 -47.21 3.05 -16.79
CA SER A 71 -46.25 4.05 -16.32
C SER A 71 -45.14 3.30 -15.61
N THR A 72 -44.03 3.08 -16.31
CA THR A 72 -42.81 2.61 -15.68
C THR A 72 -42.23 3.73 -14.82
N THR A 73 -42.58 3.72 -13.54
CA THR A 73 -41.89 4.55 -12.56
C THR A 73 -40.42 4.03 -12.52
N SER A 74 -39.56 4.74 -13.20
CA SER A 74 -38.10 4.50 -13.11
C SER A 74 -37.68 4.82 -11.69
N THR A 75 -37.55 3.80 -10.87
CA THR A 75 -36.95 3.94 -9.54
C THR A 75 -35.47 4.23 -9.78
N ALA A 76 -35.07 5.49 -9.69
CA ALA A 76 -33.70 5.90 -9.75
C ALA A 76 -32.91 5.17 -8.62
N VAL A 77 -31.97 4.33 -8.98
CA VAL A 77 -31.04 3.73 -8.01
C VAL A 77 -30.31 4.86 -7.32
N PRO A 78 -30.31 4.93 -5.98
CA PRO A 78 -29.55 5.96 -5.27
C PRO A 78 -28.09 5.93 -5.71
N PRO A 79 -27.41 7.08 -5.82
CA PRO A 79 -25.98 7.07 -6.10
C PRO A 79 -25.23 6.29 -5.03
N PRO A 80 -24.17 5.56 -5.39
CA PRO A 80 -23.38 4.80 -4.42
C PRO A 80 -22.83 5.74 -3.34
N ALA A 81 -22.83 5.26 -2.09
CA ALA A 81 -22.32 6.02 -0.96
C ALA A 81 -20.81 6.24 -1.11
N THR A 82 -20.36 7.47 -0.86
CA THR A 82 -18.93 7.77 -0.82
C THR A 82 -18.29 7.09 0.40
N GLN A 83 -17.28 6.28 0.15
CA GLN A 83 -16.43 5.69 1.19
C GLN A 83 -15.34 6.70 1.53
N SER A 84 -15.22 7.12 2.78
CA SER A 84 -14.26 8.15 3.17
C SER A 84 -13.47 7.77 4.40
N ALA A 85 -12.18 8.15 4.39
CA ALA A 85 -11.31 8.10 5.55
C ALA A 85 -10.65 9.46 5.77
N SER A 86 -10.18 9.71 7.00
CA SER A 86 -9.39 10.89 7.29
C SER A 86 -7.94 10.68 6.88
N LEU A 87 -7.37 11.64 6.15
CA LEU A 87 -5.94 11.74 5.88
C LEU A 87 -5.35 12.78 6.85
N LEU A 88 -4.66 12.30 7.87
CA LEU A 88 -4.03 13.14 8.88
C LEU A 88 -2.91 13.96 8.26
N CYS A 89 -3.06 15.28 8.27
CA CYS A 89 -2.09 16.20 7.68
C CYS A 89 -0.72 16.10 8.34
N ARG A 90 0.31 16.46 7.61
CA ARG A 90 1.72 16.38 8.00
C ARG A 90 2.05 17.08 9.31
N ASP A 91 1.48 18.25 9.54
CA ASP A 91 1.68 19.04 10.75
C ASP A 91 1.14 18.34 12.01
N ALA A 92 0.07 17.57 11.87
CA ALA A 92 -0.56 16.86 12.99
C ALA A 92 0.36 15.81 13.63
N TRP A 93 1.10 15.06 12.81
CA TRP A 93 2.05 14.07 13.34
C TRP A 93 3.47 14.64 13.56
N GLY A 94 3.65 15.97 13.42
CA GLY A 94 4.91 16.66 13.69
C GLY A 94 5.96 16.46 12.61
N ALA A 95 5.55 16.36 11.35
CA ALA A 95 6.46 16.27 10.21
C ALA A 95 7.33 17.52 10.10
N ARG A 96 8.59 17.32 9.75
CA ARG A 96 9.46 18.40 9.31
C ARG A 96 9.04 18.90 7.91
N PRO A 97 9.34 20.14 7.55
CA PRO A 97 9.24 20.58 6.17
C PRO A 97 10.07 19.70 5.23
N ALA A 98 9.54 19.41 4.05
CA ALA A 98 10.34 18.82 2.99
C ALA A 98 11.48 19.77 2.58
N LEU A 99 12.66 19.22 2.27
CA LEU A 99 13.76 20.00 1.72
C LEU A 99 13.45 20.39 0.26
N ALA A 100 14.09 21.43 -0.23
CA ALA A 100 13.92 21.85 -1.60
C ALA A 100 14.46 20.80 -2.59
N GLY A 101 13.77 20.65 -3.73
CA GLY A 101 14.17 19.72 -4.79
C GLY A 101 13.19 18.56 -4.96
N GLY A 102 13.72 17.41 -5.32
CA GLY A 102 12.93 16.23 -5.64
C GLY A 102 12.55 16.14 -7.13
N ARG A 103 12.24 14.94 -7.58
CA ARG A 103 11.89 14.66 -8.97
C ARG A 103 10.37 14.66 -9.10
N ARG A 104 9.84 15.62 -9.88
CA ARG A 104 8.41 15.63 -10.22
C ARG A 104 8.05 14.40 -11.05
N HIS A 105 6.88 13.84 -10.80
CA HIS A 105 6.40 12.68 -11.56
C HIS A 105 4.88 12.72 -11.74
N THR A 106 4.39 11.80 -12.54
CA THR A 106 2.97 11.45 -12.64
C THR A 106 2.79 10.01 -12.16
N ILE A 107 1.85 9.79 -11.27
CA ILE A 107 1.59 8.46 -10.73
C ILE A 107 0.92 7.58 -11.80
N THR A 108 1.48 6.38 -12.02
CA THR A 108 1.04 5.39 -13.01
C THR A 108 0.96 3.97 -12.46
N ARG A 109 1.42 3.76 -11.24
CA ARG A 109 1.43 2.46 -10.54
C ARG A 109 1.47 2.63 -9.03
N MET A 110 1.28 1.54 -8.31
CA MET A 110 1.16 1.53 -6.85
C MET A 110 2.14 0.54 -6.23
N THR A 111 2.72 0.88 -5.07
CA THR A 111 3.66 -0.01 -4.39
C THR A 111 3.44 -0.02 -2.88
N LEU A 112 3.40 -1.24 -2.35
CA LEU A 112 3.24 -1.52 -0.93
C LEU A 112 4.60 -1.69 -0.27
N HIS A 113 4.79 -1.03 0.88
CA HIS A 113 5.99 -1.09 1.71
C HIS A 113 5.65 -1.37 3.17
N HIS A 114 6.64 -1.80 3.94
CA HIS A 114 6.66 -1.73 5.39
C HIS A 114 7.87 -0.93 5.88
N GLU A 115 7.83 -0.48 7.14
CA GLU A 115 8.94 0.23 7.78
C GLU A 115 10.12 -0.72 8.08
N ALA A 116 9.84 -2.01 8.32
CA ALA A 116 10.79 -3.04 8.77
C ALA A 116 11.37 -2.77 10.17
N VAL A 117 10.63 -2.03 11.00
CA VAL A 117 10.90 -1.84 12.43
C VAL A 117 9.67 -2.32 13.19
N VAL A 118 9.87 -3.12 14.25
CA VAL A 118 8.77 -3.60 15.07
C VAL A 118 8.06 -2.41 15.72
N LEU A 119 6.78 -2.21 15.38
CA LEU A 119 5.96 -1.13 15.92
C LEU A 119 5.48 -1.47 17.34
N GLY A 120 5.08 -2.73 17.56
CA GLY A 120 4.48 -3.17 18.80
C GLY A 120 3.09 -2.58 19.00
N GLU A 121 2.97 -1.48 19.75
CA GLU A 121 1.70 -0.82 20.03
C GLU A 121 1.44 0.33 19.04
N ASN A 122 0.18 0.51 18.64
CA ASN A 122 -0.22 1.54 17.66
C ASN A 122 0.18 2.96 18.06
N ARG A 123 0.20 3.25 19.36
CA ARG A 123 0.64 4.57 19.88
C ARG A 123 2.05 5.00 19.45
N ASN A 124 2.87 4.05 19.03
CA ASN A 124 4.23 4.35 18.58
C ASN A 124 4.27 4.89 17.14
N ALA A 125 3.22 4.71 16.32
CA ALA A 125 3.22 5.03 14.90
C ALA A 125 3.58 6.49 14.57
N PRO A 126 3.01 7.53 15.21
CA PRO A 126 3.42 8.90 14.92
C PRO A 126 4.90 9.17 15.24
N GLY A 127 5.41 8.54 16.32
CA GLY A 127 6.83 8.61 16.70
C GLY A 127 7.76 7.95 15.68
N HIS A 128 7.35 6.80 15.13
CA HIS A 128 8.06 6.08 14.07
C HIS A 128 8.10 6.91 12.78
N LEU A 129 6.98 7.46 12.31
CA LEU A 129 6.94 8.35 11.15
C LEU A 129 7.92 9.53 11.29
N ARG A 130 7.96 10.18 12.46
CA ARG A 130 8.93 11.26 12.74
C ARG A 130 10.37 10.77 12.71
N SER A 131 10.63 9.56 13.21
CA SER A 131 11.95 8.96 13.24
C SER A 131 12.42 8.59 11.83
N ASP A 132 11.54 8.00 11.05
CA ASP A 132 11.79 7.58 9.67
C ASP A 132 12.06 8.80 8.78
N GLN A 133 11.25 9.87 8.91
CA GLN A 133 11.51 11.11 8.18
C GLN A 133 12.87 11.72 8.53
N ARG A 134 13.23 11.76 9.83
CA ARG A 134 14.56 12.25 10.26
C ARG A 134 15.69 11.40 9.67
N TYR A 135 15.55 10.09 9.70
CA TYR A 135 16.53 9.18 9.11
C TYR A 135 16.69 9.42 7.61
N HIS A 136 15.59 9.57 6.90
CA HIS A 136 15.57 9.84 5.46
C HIS A 136 16.24 11.18 5.13
N GLN A 137 15.92 12.24 5.84
CA GLN A 137 16.51 13.56 5.58
C GLN A 137 17.96 13.66 6.07
N ASP A 138 18.25 13.22 7.31
CA ASP A 138 19.53 13.48 7.96
C ASP A 138 20.61 12.45 7.61
N GLN A 139 20.24 11.18 7.32
CA GLN A 139 21.19 10.10 7.07
C GLN A 139 21.24 9.68 5.59
N LYS A 140 20.10 9.71 4.89
CA LYS A 140 20.02 9.37 3.46
C LYS A 140 20.22 10.58 2.57
N GLY A 141 20.03 11.80 3.08
CA GLY A 141 20.07 13.03 2.29
C GLY A 141 18.89 13.17 1.34
N TRP A 142 17.79 12.44 1.61
CA TRP A 142 16.57 12.57 0.84
C TRP A 142 15.81 13.83 1.24
N ILE A 143 14.98 14.34 0.34
CA ILE A 143 14.27 15.60 0.62
C ILE A 143 13.18 15.45 1.68
N ASP A 144 12.67 14.24 1.89
CA ASP A 144 11.56 13.95 2.79
C ASP A 144 11.50 12.45 3.12
N ILE A 145 10.51 12.03 3.92
CA ILE A 145 10.14 10.63 4.08
C ILE A 145 9.88 10.01 2.70
N ALA A 146 10.26 8.75 2.50
CA ALA A 146 10.30 8.12 1.19
C ALA A 146 8.93 7.89 0.53
N TYR A 147 7.87 7.81 1.32
CA TYR A 147 6.54 7.34 0.93
C TYR A 147 5.53 8.48 0.86
N HIS A 148 4.39 8.26 0.14
CA HIS A 148 3.34 9.27 0.00
C HIS A 148 2.30 9.21 1.11
N VAL A 149 1.97 8.00 1.58
CA VAL A 149 0.98 7.76 2.62
C VAL A 149 1.50 6.72 3.60
N GLY A 150 1.27 6.92 4.88
CA GLY A 150 1.50 5.95 5.95
C GLY A 150 0.18 5.39 6.48
N VAL A 151 0.18 4.14 6.92
CA VAL A 151 -0.98 3.48 7.54
C VAL A 151 -0.52 2.76 8.80
N ASP A 152 -1.11 3.11 9.93
CA ASP A 152 -0.82 2.46 11.20
C ASP A 152 -1.68 1.20 11.44
N ARG A 153 -1.45 0.50 12.56
CA ARG A 153 -2.11 -0.77 12.89
C ARG A 153 -3.63 -0.64 13.06
N ASP A 154 -4.12 0.53 13.45
CA ASP A 154 -5.55 0.81 13.64
C ASP A 154 -6.21 1.38 12.37
N GLY A 155 -5.44 1.48 11.26
CA GLY A 155 -5.92 1.94 9.97
C GLY A 155 -6.00 3.46 9.84
N ASN A 156 -5.39 4.23 10.75
CA ASN A 156 -5.25 5.67 10.55
C ASN A 156 -4.30 5.93 9.39
N ILE A 157 -4.66 6.90 8.55
CA ILE A 157 -3.94 7.23 7.32
C ILE A 157 -3.27 8.58 7.48
N TYR A 158 -1.97 8.64 7.21
CA TYR A 158 -1.12 9.82 7.39
C TYR A 158 -0.62 10.34 6.05
N GLU A 159 -0.75 11.64 5.82
CA GLU A 159 -0.09 12.31 4.72
C GLU A 159 1.42 12.36 4.98
N LEU A 160 2.22 11.88 4.03
CA LEU A 160 3.67 11.87 4.14
C LEU A 160 4.30 12.81 3.11
N ARG A 161 4.88 12.31 2.03
CA ARG A 161 5.45 13.12 0.94
C ARG A 161 4.36 13.56 -0.03
N SER A 162 4.53 14.72 -0.64
CA SER A 162 3.67 15.16 -1.75
C SER A 162 3.64 14.14 -2.89
N THR A 163 2.43 13.81 -3.36
CA THR A 163 2.22 12.91 -4.51
C THR A 163 2.73 13.45 -5.84
N GLU A 164 3.11 14.73 -5.92
CA GLU A 164 3.73 15.32 -7.10
C GLU A 164 5.22 15.00 -7.22
N ILE A 165 5.84 14.53 -6.15
CA ILE A 165 7.28 14.29 -6.07
C ILE A 165 7.51 12.80 -5.86
N ALA A 166 8.31 12.18 -6.74
CA ALA A 166 8.67 10.78 -6.63
C ALA A 166 9.28 10.47 -5.26
N GLY A 167 8.93 9.30 -4.72
CA GLY A 167 9.53 8.82 -3.49
C GLY A 167 11.01 8.47 -3.66
N ASP A 168 11.62 7.98 -2.59
CA ASP A 168 13.00 7.51 -2.60
C ASP A 168 13.08 6.02 -2.22
N THR A 169 14.20 5.38 -2.53
CA THR A 169 14.50 4.01 -2.15
C THR A 169 16.00 3.82 -1.96
N ALA A 170 16.37 2.89 -1.09
CA ALA A 170 17.77 2.47 -0.92
C ALA A 170 18.10 1.24 -1.80
N THR A 171 17.19 0.82 -2.66
CA THR A 171 17.33 -0.33 -3.57
C THR A 171 17.35 0.10 -5.04
N ASP A 172 17.59 -0.85 -5.94
CA ASP A 172 17.80 -0.57 -7.36
C ASP A 172 16.49 -0.62 -8.17
N TYR A 173 15.49 0.21 -7.84
CA TYR A 173 14.36 0.43 -8.73
C TYR A 173 14.04 1.92 -8.85
N ASP A 174 13.46 2.32 -9.99
CA ASP A 174 13.02 3.70 -10.21
C ASP A 174 11.65 3.94 -9.57
N THR A 175 11.60 4.82 -8.57
CA THR A 175 10.37 5.20 -7.87
C THR A 175 9.46 6.16 -8.67
N THR A 176 9.92 6.59 -9.86
CA THR A 176 9.10 7.46 -10.73
C THR A 176 7.81 6.76 -11.16
N GLY A 177 6.70 7.43 -10.99
CA GLY A 177 5.38 6.90 -11.32
C GLY A 177 4.75 6.03 -10.25
N HIS A 178 5.43 5.76 -9.14
CA HIS A 178 4.89 4.93 -8.06
C HIS A 178 4.15 5.78 -7.02
N PHE A 179 2.92 5.40 -6.68
CA PHE A 179 2.25 5.79 -5.44
C PHE A 179 2.68 4.83 -4.34
N LEU A 180 3.38 5.31 -3.34
CA LEU A 180 4.02 4.51 -2.31
C LEU A 180 3.22 4.56 -1.01
N VAL A 181 2.73 3.42 -0.55
CA VAL A 181 2.05 3.26 0.75
C VAL A 181 2.96 2.51 1.70
N LEU A 182 3.22 3.10 2.86
CA LEU A 182 3.94 2.52 3.98
C LEU A 182 2.94 1.96 4.99
N CYS A 183 3.04 0.69 5.33
CA CYS A 183 2.41 0.12 6.51
C CYS A 183 3.42 0.13 7.66
N GLU A 184 3.07 0.78 8.78
CA GLU A 184 3.88 0.84 9.98
C GLU A 184 4.02 -0.54 10.63
N GLY A 185 5.25 -1.00 10.82
CA GLY A 185 5.59 -2.28 11.44
C GLY A 185 6.62 -3.10 10.68
N ASP A 186 7.06 -4.20 11.32
CA ASP A 186 7.92 -5.22 10.71
C ASP A 186 7.12 -6.50 10.44
N PHE A 187 6.64 -6.67 9.22
CA PHE A 187 5.80 -7.80 8.84
C PHE A 187 6.57 -9.07 8.46
N ASP A 188 7.85 -9.13 8.73
CA ASP A 188 8.57 -10.39 8.87
C ASP A 188 8.41 -10.97 10.30
N GLN A 189 8.02 -10.14 11.29
CA GLN A 189 7.87 -10.50 12.70
C GLN A 189 6.44 -10.29 13.22
N GLU A 190 5.72 -9.26 12.76
CA GLU A 190 4.39 -8.88 13.23
C GLU A 190 3.30 -9.35 12.29
N THR A 191 2.10 -9.57 12.84
CA THR A 191 0.89 -9.82 12.05
C THR A 191 0.31 -8.51 11.51
N VAL A 192 -0.36 -8.58 10.37
CA VAL A 192 -1.08 -7.44 9.78
C VAL A 192 -2.49 -7.37 10.38
N PRO A 193 -2.84 -6.32 11.13
CA PRO A 193 -4.21 -6.13 11.59
C PRO A 193 -5.17 -5.85 10.43
N GLU A 194 -6.41 -6.32 10.58
CA GLU A 194 -7.46 -6.10 9.58
C GLU A 194 -7.70 -4.60 9.32
N ALA A 195 -7.67 -3.79 10.37
CA ALA A 195 -7.83 -2.32 10.25
C ALA A 195 -6.73 -1.69 9.39
N GLN A 196 -5.46 -2.12 9.57
CA GLN A 196 -4.34 -1.64 8.77
C GLN A 196 -4.47 -2.06 7.32
N LEU A 197 -4.85 -3.31 7.07
CA LEU A 197 -5.06 -3.81 5.71
C LEU A 197 -6.19 -3.06 5.00
N HIS A 198 -7.29 -2.77 5.73
CA HIS A 198 -8.38 -1.94 5.21
C HIS A 198 -7.95 -0.50 4.93
N GLY A 199 -7.18 0.13 5.82
CA GLY A 199 -6.62 1.46 5.61
C GLY A 199 -5.71 1.53 4.38
N ALA A 200 -4.85 0.52 4.19
CA ALA A 200 -4.02 0.41 2.98
C ALA A 200 -4.86 0.24 1.71
N ALA A 201 -5.91 -0.58 1.76
CA ALA A 201 -6.84 -0.75 0.64
C ALA A 201 -7.56 0.56 0.29
N LEU A 202 -8.01 1.35 1.28
CA LEU A 202 -8.61 2.67 1.08
C LEU A 202 -7.63 3.65 0.42
N ALA A 203 -6.36 3.69 0.89
CA ALA A 203 -5.34 4.55 0.31
C ALA A 203 -5.06 4.20 -1.16
N PHE A 204 -4.97 2.91 -1.50
CA PHE A 204 -4.77 2.46 -2.87
C PHE A 204 -6.02 2.66 -3.75
N ALA A 205 -7.23 2.44 -3.22
CA ALA A 205 -8.47 2.66 -3.96
C ALA A 205 -8.65 4.15 -4.29
N TRP A 206 -8.36 5.04 -3.33
CA TRP A 206 -8.31 6.47 -3.57
C TRP A 206 -7.30 6.83 -4.66
N ALA A 207 -6.08 6.28 -4.60
CA ALA A 207 -5.05 6.54 -5.60
C ALA A 207 -5.47 6.02 -6.99
N ALA A 208 -6.08 4.82 -7.05
CA ALA A 208 -6.60 4.25 -8.30
C ALA A 208 -7.61 5.16 -8.99
N GLN A 209 -8.53 5.77 -8.22
CA GLN A 209 -9.51 6.71 -8.76
C GLN A 209 -8.91 8.09 -9.07
N THR A 210 -8.10 8.63 -8.15
CA THR A 210 -7.54 9.99 -8.26
C THR A 210 -6.53 10.10 -9.42
N PHE A 211 -5.69 9.08 -9.59
CA PHE A 211 -4.62 9.09 -10.61
C PHE A 211 -4.97 8.24 -11.83
N HIS A 212 -6.18 7.66 -11.89
CA HIS A 212 -6.63 6.77 -12.96
C HIS A 212 -5.69 5.57 -13.20
N VAL A 213 -5.26 4.95 -12.10
CA VAL A 213 -4.32 3.82 -12.09
C VAL A 213 -5.06 2.52 -11.82
N ALA A 214 -4.85 1.51 -12.66
CA ALA A 214 -5.48 0.22 -12.47
C ALA A 214 -4.93 -0.50 -11.22
N SER A 215 -5.80 -1.14 -10.43
CA SER A 215 -5.41 -1.94 -9.26
C SER A 215 -4.41 -3.06 -9.58
N GLY A 216 -4.42 -3.56 -10.82
CA GLY A 216 -3.45 -4.55 -11.31
C GLY A 216 -2.01 -4.04 -11.41
N THR A 217 -1.74 -2.73 -11.22
CA THR A 217 -0.39 -2.18 -11.14
C THR A 217 0.22 -2.28 -9.76
N LEU A 218 -0.55 -2.71 -8.76
CA LEU A 218 -0.08 -2.89 -7.39
C LEU A 218 0.99 -3.97 -7.31
N ALA A 219 2.12 -3.61 -6.72
CA ALA A 219 3.26 -4.49 -6.46
C ALA A 219 3.77 -4.28 -5.04
N GLY A 220 4.46 -5.27 -4.48
CA GLY A 220 5.29 -5.11 -3.30
C GLY A 220 6.69 -4.62 -3.68
N HIS A 221 7.40 -4.00 -2.77
CA HIS A 221 8.77 -3.57 -3.03
C HIS A 221 9.65 -4.73 -3.53
N ARG A 222 9.49 -5.95 -2.98
CA ARG A 222 10.25 -7.15 -3.39
C ARG A 222 9.98 -7.63 -4.82
N ASP A 223 8.90 -7.19 -5.42
CA ASP A 223 8.60 -7.50 -6.83
C ASP A 223 9.41 -6.61 -7.79
N LEU A 224 10.00 -5.53 -7.28
CA LEU A 224 10.71 -4.50 -8.03
C LEU A 224 12.21 -4.51 -7.76
N ALA A 225 12.64 -4.99 -6.59
CA ALA A 225 14.03 -5.00 -6.15
C ALA A 225 14.32 -6.15 -5.19
N GLN A 226 15.59 -6.44 -4.96
CA GLN A 226 15.99 -7.46 -4.00
C GLN A 226 15.89 -6.93 -2.56
N THR A 227 14.81 -7.25 -1.87
CA THR A 227 14.50 -6.84 -0.50
C THR A 227 13.50 -7.77 0.16
N SER A 228 13.40 -7.79 1.49
CA SER A 228 12.32 -8.46 2.22
C SER A 228 11.01 -7.64 2.27
N CYS A 229 11.09 -6.33 2.01
CA CYS A 229 9.94 -5.43 2.02
C CYS A 229 8.85 -5.88 1.02
N PRO A 230 7.57 -5.93 1.39
CA PRO A 230 6.92 -5.36 2.58
C PRO A 230 6.83 -6.31 3.78
N GLY A 231 7.68 -7.30 3.92
CA GLY A 231 7.63 -8.34 4.94
C GLY A 231 6.72 -9.51 4.54
N THR A 232 7.01 -10.68 5.05
CA THR A 232 6.37 -11.94 4.62
C THR A 232 4.86 -11.93 4.87
N ASN A 233 4.43 -11.46 6.04
CA ASN A 233 3.03 -11.49 6.43
C ASN A 233 2.19 -10.50 5.61
N LEU A 234 2.69 -9.28 5.37
CA LEU A 234 1.99 -8.30 4.54
C LEU A 234 2.02 -8.68 3.05
N TYR A 235 3.13 -9.25 2.59
CA TYR A 235 3.24 -9.74 1.21
C TYR A 235 2.29 -10.90 0.91
N ALA A 236 1.92 -11.70 1.89
CA ALA A 236 0.93 -12.76 1.72
C ALA A 236 -0.44 -12.22 1.25
N HIS A 237 -0.89 -11.06 1.76
CA HIS A 237 -2.11 -10.39 1.31
C HIS A 237 -2.01 -9.84 -0.11
N LEU A 238 -0.80 -9.46 -0.53
CA LEU A 238 -0.55 -9.02 -1.91
C LEU A 238 -0.53 -10.21 -2.87
N SER A 239 0.28 -11.23 -2.57
CA SER A 239 0.49 -12.39 -3.45
C SER A 239 -0.74 -13.28 -3.59
N SER A 240 -1.61 -13.35 -2.58
CA SER A 240 -2.89 -14.04 -2.66
C SER A 240 -3.95 -13.28 -3.49
N GLY A 241 -3.72 -11.99 -3.78
CA GLY A 241 -4.71 -11.12 -4.40
C GLY A 241 -5.75 -10.54 -3.42
N ASP A 242 -5.65 -10.82 -2.11
CA ASP A 242 -6.58 -10.31 -1.09
C ASP A 242 -6.60 -8.77 -1.08
N LEU A 243 -5.44 -8.12 -0.98
CA LEU A 243 -5.37 -6.65 -0.97
C LEU A 243 -5.92 -6.06 -2.28
N LYS A 244 -5.59 -6.66 -3.43
CA LYS A 244 -6.16 -6.22 -4.72
C LYS A 244 -7.68 -6.37 -4.76
N GLY A 245 -8.21 -7.49 -4.28
CA GLY A 245 -9.67 -7.72 -4.20
C GLY A 245 -10.38 -6.65 -3.39
N ARG A 246 -9.83 -6.29 -2.22
CA ARG A 246 -10.35 -5.19 -1.37
C ARG A 246 -10.34 -3.84 -2.09
N ILE A 247 -9.29 -3.53 -2.83
CA ILE A 247 -9.21 -2.30 -3.65
C ILE A 247 -10.31 -2.30 -4.71
N ASP A 248 -10.47 -3.42 -5.44
CA ASP A 248 -11.47 -3.55 -6.50
C ASP A 248 -12.91 -3.42 -5.93
N GLU A 249 -13.18 -4.01 -4.76
CA GLU A 249 -14.47 -3.90 -4.07
C GLU A 249 -14.76 -2.45 -3.65
N LEU A 250 -13.77 -1.74 -3.09
CA LEU A 250 -13.90 -0.33 -2.73
C LEU A 250 -14.17 0.53 -3.96
N VAL A 251 -13.43 0.34 -5.05
CA VAL A 251 -13.61 1.09 -6.30
C VAL A 251 -14.98 0.80 -6.92
N ALA A 252 -15.43 -0.45 -6.90
CA ALA A 252 -16.76 -0.84 -7.40
C ALA A 252 -17.91 -0.31 -6.51
N GLY A 253 -17.66 -0.16 -5.22
CA GLY A 253 -18.61 0.34 -4.22
C GLY A 253 -18.94 1.83 -4.36
N GLY A 254 -18.17 2.59 -5.12
CA GLY A 254 -18.39 4.01 -5.37
C GLY A 254 -17.15 4.90 -5.20
N PRO A 255 -17.34 6.22 -5.07
CA PRO A 255 -16.22 7.13 -4.83
C PRO A 255 -15.51 6.84 -3.51
N VAL A 256 -14.19 6.85 -3.54
CA VAL A 256 -13.33 6.76 -2.35
C VAL A 256 -12.67 8.11 -2.13
N ASP A 257 -12.80 8.66 -0.93
CA ASP A 257 -12.30 9.98 -0.58
C ASP A 257 -11.39 9.92 0.64
N LEU A 258 -10.16 10.40 0.52
CA LEU A 258 -9.26 10.67 1.64
C LEU A 258 -9.37 12.15 2.00
N ARG A 259 -10.18 12.45 3.00
CA ARG A 259 -10.42 13.82 3.45
C ARG A 259 -9.27 14.29 4.34
N GLN A 260 -8.60 15.35 3.91
CA GLN A 260 -7.58 15.97 4.75
C GLN A 260 -8.19 16.42 6.08
N LEU A 261 -7.59 15.95 7.16
CA LEU A 261 -7.85 16.38 8.54
C LEU A 261 -6.60 17.09 9.04
N CYS A 262 -6.69 18.41 9.20
CA CYS A 262 -5.55 19.29 9.55
C CYS A 262 -5.87 20.12 10.78
N GLY A 263 -4.85 20.80 11.30
CA GLY A 263 -4.99 21.72 12.41
C GLY A 263 -5.34 21.05 13.75
N PRO A 264 -6.09 21.73 14.64
CA PRO A 264 -6.30 21.26 16.01
C PRO A 264 -6.99 19.89 16.12
N ASP A 265 -7.94 19.58 15.24
CA ASP A 265 -8.67 18.31 15.28
C ASP A 265 -7.75 17.14 14.90
N ALA A 266 -6.87 17.34 13.92
CA ALA A 266 -5.87 16.35 13.54
C ALA A 266 -4.82 16.17 14.65
N ALA A 267 -4.35 17.25 15.25
CA ALA A 267 -3.42 17.20 16.37
C ALA A 267 -4.03 16.42 17.56
N ALA A 268 -5.28 16.72 17.91
CA ALA A 268 -5.98 15.99 18.97
C ALA A 268 -6.14 14.49 18.64
N ARG A 269 -6.36 14.15 17.37
CA ARG A 269 -6.42 12.73 16.93
C ARG A 269 -5.07 12.05 17.12
N VAL A 270 -3.97 12.69 16.71
CA VAL A 270 -2.61 12.13 16.87
C VAL A 270 -2.25 12.00 18.36
N GLU A 271 -2.56 13.01 19.18
CA GLU A 271 -2.38 12.93 20.64
C GLU A 271 -3.16 11.76 21.25
N ALA A 272 -4.40 11.51 20.82
CA ALA A 272 -5.18 10.37 21.27
C ALA A 272 -4.51 9.04 20.88
N ILE A 273 -4.01 8.92 19.63
CA ILE A 273 -3.26 7.73 19.18
C ILE A 273 -2.02 7.52 20.07
N GLU A 274 -1.23 8.56 20.32
CA GLU A 274 -0.02 8.48 21.16
C GLU A 274 -0.34 8.15 22.62
N ALA A 275 -1.53 8.51 23.08
CA ALA A 275 -2.02 8.13 24.40
C ALA A 275 -2.55 6.69 24.49
N GLY A 276 -2.68 5.99 23.35
CA GLY A 276 -3.18 4.60 23.28
C GLY A 276 -4.69 4.50 23.16
N GLY A 277 -5.35 5.56 22.60
CA GLY A 277 -6.80 5.67 22.42
C GLY A 277 -7.23 5.48 20.97
#